data_fd7b9b29c6b0c7b072c7a6f427095f89
#
_entry.id   fd7b9b29c6b0c7b072c7a6f427095f89
#
_cell.length_a   1.000
_cell.length_b   1.000
_cell.length_c   1.000
_cell.angle_alpha   90.00
_cell.angle_beta   90.00
_cell.angle_gamma   90.00
#
_symmetry.space_group_name_H-M   'P 1'
#
loop_
_entity.id
_entity.type
_entity.pdbx_description
1 polymer ?
#
loop_
_entity_poly.entity_id
_entity_poly.type
_entity_poly.pdbx_seq_one_letter_code
_entity_poly.pdbx_strand_id
1 'polypeptide(L)'
;ANVLSTENNDFQIDVKTTAGSAANLRLLSEGYIQLAVAQADLLHDAWNGDGNFADRKTYQGYGAVAALYTEACQIVVREDSSIISMDDLLGKTVSIGEEESGTEQNAGKILAASGLTDQMLTEVNLNYTDAAEQLKDGRIDAFFCTAGVETTVISELAKQCGVRLLSLDEKTLNKLTRSYDFYSEYLIPAGTYEGQEEETRTLGVKAVLLASDRLSSAQVKEITKTLFDNKEKVQYALPVDISLDETAALEGITVPFHKGAAAYYEDCGVALEDGTEKGSK
;
A
#
# COMPACT_ATOMS: atom_id res chain seq x y z
N ALA A 1 -0.19 -16.37 -3.50
CA ALA A 1 -0.34 -17.22 -4.68
C ALA A 1 -0.03 -18.69 -4.35
N ASN A 2 1.17 -19.00 -3.85
CA ASN A 2 1.58 -20.39 -3.57
C ASN A 2 0.59 -21.11 -2.65
N VAL A 3 0.15 -20.49 -1.55
CA VAL A 3 -0.84 -21.09 -0.64
C VAL A 3 -2.14 -21.43 -1.37
N LEU A 4 -2.69 -20.52 -2.17
CA LEU A 4 -3.91 -20.76 -2.94
C LEU A 4 -3.75 -21.91 -3.94
N SER A 5 -2.59 -22.00 -4.64
CA SER A 5 -2.34 -23.08 -5.61
C SER A 5 -2.05 -24.44 -4.99
N THR A 6 -1.49 -24.48 -3.76
CA THR A 6 -1.15 -25.74 -3.10
C THR A 6 -2.31 -26.28 -2.25
N GLU A 7 -3.11 -25.43 -1.66
CA GLU A 7 -4.23 -25.82 -0.81
C GLU A 7 -5.52 -26.06 -1.60
N ASN A 8 -5.60 -25.58 -2.84
CA ASN A 8 -6.73 -25.80 -3.73
C ASN A 8 -6.26 -26.15 -5.13
N ASN A 9 -6.42 -27.40 -5.53
CA ASN A 9 -5.99 -27.91 -6.84
C ASN A 9 -6.81 -27.37 -8.02
N ASP A 10 -7.94 -26.71 -7.77
CA ASP A 10 -8.80 -26.12 -8.81
C ASP A 10 -8.25 -24.78 -9.32
N PHE A 11 -7.25 -24.20 -8.62
CA PHE A 11 -6.63 -22.94 -8.99
C PHE A 11 -5.18 -23.13 -9.44
N GLN A 12 -4.91 -22.72 -10.68
CA GLN A 12 -3.56 -22.48 -11.15
C GLN A 12 -3.32 -20.97 -11.21
N ILE A 13 -2.41 -20.46 -10.36
CA ILE A 13 -2.13 -19.03 -10.24
C ILE A 13 -0.79 -18.69 -10.86
N ASP A 14 -0.82 -17.90 -11.94
CA ASP A 14 0.36 -17.33 -12.59
C ASP A 14 0.61 -15.93 -12.05
N VAL A 15 1.76 -15.72 -11.38
CA VAL A 15 2.11 -14.46 -10.74
C VAL A 15 2.85 -13.55 -11.71
N LYS A 16 2.42 -12.30 -11.80
CA LYS A 16 3.05 -11.24 -12.60
C LYS A 16 3.45 -10.07 -11.70
N THR A 17 4.56 -9.44 -12.01
CA THR A 17 4.99 -8.18 -11.42
C THR A 17 4.56 -7.01 -12.31
N THR A 18 4.26 -5.87 -11.70
CA THR A 18 3.84 -4.64 -12.35
C THR A 18 4.54 -3.44 -11.69
N ALA A 19 4.32 -2.24 -12.21
CA ALA A 19 4.82 -1.01 -11.60
C ALA A 19 4.16 -0.68 -10.23
N GLY A 20 2.97 -1.25 -9.92
CA GLY A 20 2.30 -1.03 -8.65
C GLY A 20 0.79 -0.98 -8.72
N SER A 21 0.18 -0.31 -7.74
CA SER A 21 -1.27 -0.36 -7.50
C SER A 21 -2.10 0.21 -8.64
N ALA A 22 -1.74 1.36 -9.23
CA ALA A 22 -2.53 1.93 -10.34
C ALA A 22 -2.45 1.04 -11.60
N ALA A 23 -1.27 0.49 -11.90
CA ALA A 23 -1.11 -0.47 -12.99
C ALA A 23 -1.96 -1.73 -12.76
N ASN A 24 -1.98 -2.25 -11.52
CA ASN A 24 -2.79 -3.40 -11.14
C ASN A 24 -4.29 -3.15 -11.33
N LEU A 25 -4.79 -2.01 -10.86
CA LEU A 25 -6.20 -1.63 -10.99
C LEU A 25 -6.62 -1.48 -12.46
N ARG A 26 -5.77 -0.88 -13.28
CA ARG A 26 -6.00 -0.78 -14.72
C ARG A 26 -6.09 -2.15 -15.38
N LEU A 27 -5.10 -3.02 -15.16
CA LEU A 27 -5.07 -4.37 -15.74
C LEU A 27 -6.25 -5.23 -15.29
N LEU A 28 -6.67 -5.10 -14.02
CA LEU A 28 -7.82 -5.79 -13.45
C LEU A 28 -9.12 -5.32 -14.09
N SER A 29 -9.32 -4.00 -14.21
CA SER A 29 -10.50 -3.39 -14.85
C SER A 29 -10.60 -3.75 -16.34
N GLU A 30 -9.48 -3.80 -17.05
CA GLU A 30 -9.42 -4.21 -18.46
C GLU A 30 -9.56 -5.74 -18.64
N GLY A 31 -9.43 -6.49 -17.54
CA GLY A 31 -9.59 -7.96 -17.49
C GLY A 31 -8.40 -8.75 -18.02
N TYR A 32 -7.21 -8.15 -18.00
CA TYR A 32 -5.96 -8.84 -18.31
C TYR A 32 -5.50 -9.74 -17.16
N ILE A 33 -5.88 -9.42 -15.93
CA ILE A 33 -5.61 -10.22 -14.74
C ILE A 33 -6.91 -10.48 -13.98
N GLN A 34 -6.95 -11.53 -13.16
CA GLN A 34 -8.14 -11.94 -12.43
C GLN A 34 -8.07 -11.60 -10.94
N LEU A 35 -6.87 -11.52 -10.38
CA LEU A 35 -6.60 -11.14 -9.00
C LEU A 35 -5.51 -10.06 -8.98
N ALA A 36 -5.59 -9.13 -8.04
CA ALA A 36 -4.56 -8.12 -7.82
C ALA A 36 -4.46 -7.75 -6.34
N VAL A 37 -3.32 -7.21 -5.94
CA VAL A 37 -3.20 -6.45 -4.69
C VAL A 37 -3.01 -4.99 -5.04
N ALA A 38 -3.76 -4.10 -4.39
CA ALA A 38 -3.63 -2.66 -4.56
C ALA A 38 -3.81 -1.95 -3.21
N GLN A 39 -3.22 -0.76 -3.08
CA GLN A 39 -3.41 0.08 -1.92
C GLN A 39 -4.83 0.64 -1.88
N ALA A 40 -5.39 0.76 -0.67
CA ALA A 40 -6.77 1.17 -0.46
C ALA A 40 -7.07 2.60 -0.96
N ASP A 41 -6.10 3.49 -0.93
CA ASP A 41 -6.21 4.87 -1.41
C ASP A 41 -6.34 4.94 -2.93
N LEU A 42 -5.47 4.24 -3.69
CA LEU A 42 -5.59 4.17 -5.14
C LEU A 42 -6.85 3.40 -5.56
N LEU A 43 -7.21 2.38 -4.80
CA LEU A 43 -8.43 1.62 -5.01
C LEU A 43 -9.66 2.56 -4.92
N HIS A 44 -9.71 3.41 -3.88
CA HIS A 44 -10.76 4.41 -3.71
C HIS A 44 -10.81 5.41 -4.88
N ASP A 45 -9.66 6.02 -5.17
CA ASP A 45 -9.55 7.07 -6.19
C ASP A 45 -9.89 6.51 -7.59
N ALA A 46 -9.38 5.33 -7.95
CA ALA A 46 -9.63 4.69 -9.24
C ALA A 46 -11.10 4.26 -9.43
N TRP A 47 -11.74 3.79 -8.35
CA TRP A 47 -13.13 3.38 -8.36
C TRP A 47 -14.08 4.56 -8.56
N ASN A 48 -13.81 5.68 -7.89
CA ASN A 48 -14.64 6.87 -7.90
C ASN A 48 -14.29 7.86 -9.02
N GLY A 49 -13.10 7.76 -9.61
CA GLY A 49 -12.58 8.72 -10.57
C GLY A 49 -12.08 9.99 -9.90
N ASP A 50 -11.47 9.85 -8.72
CA ASP A 50 -10.90 10.95 -7.95
C ASP A 50 -9.38 11.07 -8.12
N GLY A 51 -8.77 12.11 -7.57
CA GLY A 51 -7.32 12.31 -7.55
C GLY A 51 -6.70 12.20 -8.95
N ASN A 52 -5.70 11.35 -9.09
CA ASN A 52 -4.99 11.10 -10.37
C ASN A 52 -5.86 10.45 -11.45
N PHE A 53 -7.08 10.04 -11.13
CA PHE A 53 -8.03 9.42 -12.05
C PHE A 53 -9.17 10.35 -12.48
N ALA A 54 -9.23 11.60 -11.99
CA ALA A 54 -10.32 12.55 -12.23
C ALA A 54 -10.58 12.84 -13.74
N ASP A 55 -9.51 12.87 -14.53
CA ASP A 55 -9.59 13.09 -15.97
C ASP A 55 -9.55 11.78 -16.80
N ARG A 56 -9.64 10.62 -16.12
CA ARG A 56 -9.55 9.30 -16.71
C ARG A 56 -10.87 8.54 -16.56
N LYS A 57 -10.98 7.42 -17.26
CA LYS A 57 -12.07 6.47 -17.03
C LYS A 57 -11.93 5.85 -15.64
N THR A 58 -13.06 5.74 -14.92
CA THR A 58 -13.10 4.96 -13.67
C THR A 58 -12.70 3.51 -13.92
N TYR A 59 -11.92 2.95 -13.02
CA TYR A 59 -11.52 1.55 -13.07
C TYR A 59 -12.43 0.72 -12.16
N GLN A 60 -13.35 0.01 -12.77
CA GLN A 60 -14.35 -0.85 -12.13
C GLN A 60 -14.35 -2.23 -12.80
N GLY A 61 -15.27 -3.13 -12.42
CA GLY A 61 -15.33 -4.49 -12.94
C GLY A 61 -14.55 -5.49 -12.08
N TYR A 62 -14.35 -5.14 -10.81
CA TYR A 62 -13.74 -5.98 -9.77
C TYR A 62 -14.35 -5.63 -8.40
N GLY A 63 -14.09 -6.44 -7.41
CA GLY A 63 -14.49 -6.16 -6.03
C GLY A 63 -13.40 -6.55 -5.03
N ALA A 64 -13.51 -5.99 -3.82
CA ALA A 64 -12.59 -6.30 -2.73
C ALA A 64 -12.79 -7.74 -2.23
N VAL A 65 -11.69 -8.36 -1.82
CA VAL A 65 -11.70 -9.68 -1.19
C VAL A 65 -11.33 -9.56 0.28
N ALA A 66 -10.19 -8.96 0.60
CA ALA A 66 -9.71 -8.77 1.96
C ALA A 66 -8.61 -7.71 2.02
N ALA A 67 -8.57 -6.89 3.07
CA ALA A 67 -7.36 -6.19 3.47
C ALA A 67 -6.38 -7.21 4.07
N LEU A 68 -5.14 -7.23 3.57
CA LEU A 68 -4.15 -8.23 3.94
C LEU A 68 -3.23 -7.75 5.07
N TYR A 69 -2.64 -6.58 4.90
CA TYR A 69 -1.72 -5.96 5.86
C TYR A 69 -1.68 -4.45 5.66
N THR A 70 -1.02 -3.75 6.59
CA THR A 70 -0.79 -2.32 6.45
C THR A 70 0.60 -2.08 5.89
N GLU A 71 0.71 -1.28 4.84
CA GLU A 71 1.95 -0.75 4.30
C GLU A 71 2.25 0.59 4.98
N ALA A 72 3.50 0.77 5.40
CA ALA A 72 3.96 2.01 6.00
C ALA A 72 4.64 2.90 4.93
N CYS A 73 4.29 4.18 4.91
CA CYS A 73 4.97 5.17 4.06
C CYS A 73 6.30 5.56 4.69
N GLN A 74 7.38 4.91 4.31
CA GLN A 74 8.71 5.10 4.84
C GLN A 74 9.45 6.16 4.04
N ILE A 75 9.95 7.20 4.71
CA ILE A 75 10.71 8.30 4.10
C ILE A 75 12.15 8.13 4.55
N VAL A 76 13.00 7.70 3.64
CA VAL A 76 14.36 7.23 3.93
C VAL A 76 15.38 8.27 3.50
N VAL A 77 16.27 8.62 4.41
CA VAL A 77 17.44 9.48 4.17
C VAL A 77 18.71 8.77 4.70
N ARG A 78 19.87 9.22 4.25
CA ARG A 78 21.13 8.72 4.85
C ARG A 78 21.24 9.21 6.29
N GLU A 79 21.77 8.37 7.17
CA GLU A 79 21.98 8.72 8.58
C GLU A 79 22.91 9.93 8.74
N ASP A 80 23.96 10.05 7.92
CA ASP A 80 24.94 11.14 7.94
C ASP A 80 24.47 12.43 7.27
N SER A 81 23.23 12.46 6.74
CA SER A 81 22.67 13.67 6.14
C SER A 81 22.18 14.66 7.20
N SER A 82 22.10 15.93 6.81
CA SER A 82 21.52 17.01 7.65
C SER A 82 19.99 17.01 7.65
N ILE A 83 19.34 16.08 6.92
CA ILE A 83 17.88 15.99 6.81
C ILE A 83 17.37 15.22 8.02
N ILE A 84 16.60 15.89 8.89
CA ILE A 84 16.03 15.32 10.12
C ILE A 84 14.49 15.46 10.18
N SER A 85 13.91 16.22 9.27
CA SER A 85 12.47 16.50 9.21
C SER A 85 11.99 16.66 7.77
N MET A 86 10.67 16.71 7.55
CA MET A 86 10.07 16.99 6.24
C MET A 86 10.47 18.36 5.68
N ASP A 87 10.62 19.37 6.54
CA ASP A 87 10.99 20.73 6.11
C ASP A 87 12.39 20.77 5.48
N ASP A 88 13.29 19.87 5.88
CA ASP A 88 14.64 19.78 5.34
C ASP A 88 14.70 19.22 3.90
N LEU A 89 13.58 18.73 3.39
CA LEU A 89 13.47 18.29 1.99
C LEU A 89 13.39 19.47 0.99
N LEU A 90 13.24 20.71 1.48
CA LEU A 90 13.26 21.90 0.65
C LEU A 90 14.55 21.99 -0.18
N GLY A 91 14.43 22.09 -1.51
CA GLY A 91 15.54 22.14 -2.46
C GLY A 91 16.29 20.81 -2.68
N LYS A 92 15.77 19.72 -2.16
CA LYS A 92 16.35 18.36 -2.26
C LYS A 92 15.84 17.61 -3.47
N THR A 93 16.58 16.56 -3.87
CA THR A 93 16.14 15.59 -4.86
C THR A 93 15.56 14.38 -4.15
N VAL A 94 14.28 14.10 -4.39
CA VAL A 94 13.52 13.08 -3.69
C VAL A 94 12.89 12.08 -4.67
N SER A 95 13.18 10.80 -4.49
CA SER A 95 12.44 9.77 -5.24
C SER A 95 11.07 9.54 -4.58
N ILE A 96 10.03 9.73 -5.37
CA ILE A 96 8.63 9.58 -4.95
C ILE A 96 8.02 8.21 -5.30
N GLY A 97 8.84 7.26 -5.80
CA GLY A 97 8.39 5.95 -6.28
C GLY A 97 8.27 5.89 -7.80
N GLU A 98 7.98 4.71 -8.33
CA GLU A 98 7.74 4.53 -9.77
C GLU A 98 6.45 5.23 -10.21
N GLU A 99 6.39 5.62 -11.48
CA GLU A 99 5.14 6.08 -12.10
C GLU A 99 4.05 5.00 -12.01
N GLU A 100 2.82 5.39 -11.80
CA GLU A 100 1.66 4.49 -11.56
C GLU A 100 1.80 3.61 -10.29
N SER A 101 2.71 3.92 -9.36
CA SER A 101 2.81 3.23 -8.06
C SER A 101 1.94 3.89 -6.99
N GLY A 102 1.61 3.12 -5.94
CA GLY A 102 0.98 3.67 -4.75
C GLY A 102 1.91 4.58 -3.96
N THR A 103 3.21 4.31 -3.99
CA THR A 103 4.22 5.15 -3.36
C THR A 103 4.23 6.56 -3.92
N GLU A 104 4.12 6.72 -5.25
CA GLU A 104 4.04 8.03 -5.91
C GLU A 104 2.84 8.84 -5.37
N GLN A 105 1.67 8.20 -5.28
CA GLN A 105 0.48 8.87 -4.76
C GLN A 105 0.62 9.24 -3.27
N ASN A 106 1.11 8.31 -2.44
CA ASN A 106 1.31 8.58 -1.02
C ASN A 106 2.32 9.70 -0.80
N ALA A 107 3.44 9.68 -1.52
CA ALA A 107 4.46 10.73 -1.47
C ALA A 107 3.87 12.10 -1.81
N GLY A 108 3.12 12.22 -2.91
CA GLY A 108 2.48 13.46 -3.31
C GLY A 108 1.50 13.99 -2.24
N LYS A 109 0.65 13.11 -1.66
CA LYS A 109 -0.28 13.48 -0.57
C LYS A 109 0.46 13.90 0.70
N ILE A 110 1.54 13.21 1.09
CA ILE A 110 2.35 13.55 2.27
C ILE A 110 3.08 14.87 2.05
N LEU A 111 3.74 15.07 0.93
CA LEU A 111 4.44 16.32 0.58
C LEU A 111 3.46 17.52 0.61
N ALA A 112 2.32 17.39 -0.06
CA ALA A 112 1.30 18.45 -0.07
C ALA A 112 0.72 18.72 1.33
N ALA A 113 0.52 17.69 2.16
CA ALA A 113 0.04 17.86 3.53
C ALA A 113 1.08 18.57 4.42
N SER A 114 2.37 18.30 4.20
CA SER A 114 3.51 18.97 4.84
C SER A 114 3.79 20.36 4.30
N GLY A 115 3.08 20.81 3.26
CA GLY A 115 3.27 22.14 2.66
C GLY A 115 4.40 22.21 1.63
N LEU A 116 4.92 21.07 1.19
CA LEU A 116 5.92 20.97 0.14
C LEU A 116 5.23 20.77 -1.22
N THR A 117 5.71 21.48 -2.24
CA THR A 117 5.20 21.39 -3.61
C THR A 117 6.31 20.95 -4.56
N ASP A 118 5.96 20.49 -5.76
CA ASP A 118 6.85 20.16 -6.86
C ASP A 118 7.83 21.28 -7.25
N GLN A 119 7.51 22.52 -6.93
CA GLN A 119 8.39 23.68 -7.16
C GLN A 119 9.43 23.88 -6.06
N MET A 120 9.25 23.23 -4.91
CA MET A 120 10.09 23.37 -3.72
C MET A 120 11.17 22.29 -3.60
N LEU A 121 11.04 21.20 -4.35
CA LEU A 121 11.99 20.08 -4.38
C LEU A 121 12.05 19.49 -5.79
N THR A 122 13.01 18.63 -6.06
CA THR A 122 13.10 17.92 -7.34
C THR A 122 12.58 16.50 -7.15
N GLU A 123 11.44 16.20 -7.74
CA GLU A 123 10.86 14.85 -7.72
C GLU A 123 11.47 14.00 -8.84
N VAL A 124 11.78 12.73 -8.53
CA VAL A 124 12.21 11.72 -9.51
C VAL A 124 11.46 10.42 -9.27
N ASN A 125 11.16 9.70 -10.36
CA ASN A 125 10.47 8.41 -10.27
C ASN A 125 11.48 7.28 -10.43
N LEU A 126 11.68 6.50 -9.35
CA LEU A 126 12.59 5.35 -9.29
C LEU A 126 11.92 4.18 -8.60
N ASN A 127 12.26 2.95 -9.00
CA ASN A 127 11.95 1.78 -8.19
C ASN A 127 12.80 1.76 -6.91
N TYR A 128 12.43 0.95 -5.93
CA TYR A 128 13.07 0.95 -4.63
C TYR A 128 14.57 0.58 -4.67
N THR A 129 14.96 -0.32 -5.57
CA THR A 129 16.37 -0.73 -5.71
C THR A 129 17.22 0.42 -6.26
N ASP A 130 16.76 1.04 -7.35
CA ASP A 130 17.46 2.18 -7.95
C ASP A 130 17.48 3.38 -7.01
N ALA A 131 16.39 3.62 -6.26
CA ALA A 131 16.32 4.69 -5.25
C ALA A 131 17.33 4.46 -4.13
N ALA A 132 17.42 3.24 -3.60
CA ALA A 132 18.39 2.89 -2.56
C ALA A 132 19.84 3.05 -3.04
N GLU A 133 20.16 2.59 -4.27
CA GLU A 133 21.50 2.78 -4.85
C GLU A 133 21.82 4.25 -5.06
N GLN A 134 20.88 5.06 -5.57
CA GLN A 134 21.08 6.49 -5.79
C GLN A 134 21.19 7.28 -4.49
N LEU A 135 20.45 6.89 -3.43
CA LEU A 135 20.60 7.48 -2.11
C LEU A 135 21.99 7.18 -1.52
N LYS A 136 22.44 5.93 -1.61
CA LYS A 136 23.78 5.54 -1.17
C LYS A 136 24.88 6.34 -1.86
N ASP A 137 24.75 6.52 -3.17
CA ASP A 137 25.71 7.26 -4.01
C ASP A 137 25.59 8.79 -3.86
N GLY A 138 24.61 9.29 -3.11
CA GLY A 138 24.37 10.74 -2.92
C GLY A 138 23.82 11.43 -4.18
N ARG A 139 23.21 10.69 -5.10
CA ARG A 139 22.57 11.24 -6.31
C ARG A 139 21.15 11.73 -6.04
N ILE A 140 20.50 11.21 -5.02
CA ILE A 140 19.27 11.72 -4.42
C ILE A 140 19.48 11.91 -2.93
N ASP A 141 18.64 12.73 -2.31
CA ASP A 141 18.72 13.09 -0.90
C ASP A 141 17.78 12.26 -0.01
N ALA A 142 16.66 11.81 -0.58
CA ALA A 142 15.65 10.99 0.10
C ALA A 142 14.89 10.11 -0.89
N PHE A 143 14.24 9.06 -0.39
CA PHE A 143 13.22 8.33 -1.16
C PHE A 143 12.05 7.89 -0.29
N PHE A 144 10.88 7.84 -0.93
CA PHE A 144 9.68 7.24 -0.37
C PHE A 144 9.61 5.75 -0.72
N CYS A 145 9.18 4.95 0.25
CA CYS A 145 8.91 3.53 0.10
C CYS A 145 7.65 3.17 0.88
N THR A 146 6.55 2.89 0.20
CA THR A 146 5.32 2.42 0.83
C THR A 146 5.23 0.91 0.69
N ALA A 147 5.51 0.21 1.77
CA ALA A 147 5.59 -1.25 1.80
C ALA A 147 5.36 -1.77 3.23
N GLY A 148 5.17 -3.09 3.34
CA GLY A 148 5.17 -3.75 4.64
C GLY A 148 6.52 -3.62 5.34
N VAL A 149 6.49 -3.45 6.63
CA VAL A 149 7.65 -3.39 7.51
C VAL A 149 7.96 -4.82 7.99
N GLU A 150 9.15 -5.30 7.91
CA GLU A 150 10.46 -4.78 7.57
C GLU A 150 10.72 -4.89 6.04
N THR A 151 11.09 -3.78 5.38
CA THR A 151 11.34 -3.78 3.94
C THR A 151 12.78 -4.15 3.62
N THR A 152 13.00 -5.22 2.86
CA THR A 152 14.33 -5.78 2.57
C THR A 152 15.31 -4.76 1.99
N VAL A 153 14.87 -3.92 1.04
CA VAL A 153 15.74 -2.92 0.40
C VAL A 153 16.24 -1.89 1.40
N ILE A 154 15.43 -1.49 2.38
CA ILE A 154 15.84 -0.56 3.44
C ILE A 154 16.78 -1.25 4.41
N SER A 155 16.49 -2.51 4.81
CA SER A 155 17.35 -3.30 5.69
C SER A 155 18.75 -3.52 5.10
N GLU A 156 18.84 -3.75 3.80
CA GLU A 156 20.12 -3.92 3.12
C GLU A 156 20.86 -2.59 2.95
N LEU A 157 20.15 -1.50 2.68
CA LEU A 157 20.73 -0.16 2.59
C LEU A 157 21.28 0.28 3.95
N ALA A 158 20.54 0.04 5.04
CA ALA A 158 20.96 0.39 6.40
C ALA A 158 22.33 -0.21 6.76
N LYS A 159 22.59 -1.47 6.34
CA LYS A 159 23.89 -2.13 6.52
C LYS A 159 25.03 -1.52 5.71
N GLN A 160 24.73 -0.81 4.63
CA GLN A 160 25.73 -0.28 3.70
C GLN A 160 26.14 1.16 4.00
N CYS A 161 25.22 2.04 4.37
CA CYS A 161 25.52 3.46 4.60
C CYS A 161 24.82 4.08 5.81
N GLY A 162 24.10 3.30 6.60
CA GLY A 162 23.21 3.80 7.64
C GLY A 162 22.03 4.60 7.08
N VAL A 163 20.87 4.47 7.69
CA VAL A 163 19.66 5.18 7.26
C VAL A 163 18.94 5.79 8.46
N ARG A 164 18.21 6.86 8.20
CA ARG A 164 17.24 7.46 9.11
C ARG A 164 15.90 7.46 8.42
N LEU A 165 14.84 7.12 9.15
CA LEU A 165 13.46 7.32 8.71
C LEU A 165 12.97 8.69 9.25
N LEU A 166 12.32 9.47 8.40
CA LEU A 166 11.70 10.72 8.81
C LEU A 166 10.30 10.45 9.38
N SER A 167 10.06 10.94 10.60
CA SER A 167 8.72 10.96 11.18
C SER A 167 7.87 12.08 10.59
N LEU A 168 6.60 11.79 10.38
CA LEU A 168 5.60 12.81 10.07
C LEU A 168 5.15 13.49 11.38
N ASP A 169 4.98 14.80 11.34
CA ASP A 169 4.45 15.54 12.47
C ASP A 169 2.94 15.27 12.67
N GLU A 170 2.46 15.53 13.88
CA GLU A 170 1.07 15.30 14.28
C GLU A 170 0.07 16.08 13.40
N LYS A 171 0.43 17.29 12.96
CA LYS A 171 -0.44 18.11 12.11
C LYS A 171 -0.62 17.50 10.73
N THR A 172 0.45 17.02 10.11
CA THR A 172 0.44 16.34 8.81
C THR A 172 -0.35 15.04 8.90
N LEU A 173 -0.08 14.19 9.90
CA LEU A 173 -0.83 12.96 10.14
C LEU A 173 -2.32 13.22 10.36
N ASN A 174 -2.67 14.14 11.25
CA ASN A 174 -4.06 14.50 11.52
C ASN A 174 -4.79 15.04 10.28
N LYS A 175 -4.09 15.81 9.43
CA LYS A 175 -4.66 16.33 8.18
C LYS A 175 -4.99 15.18 7.24
N LEU A 176 -4.09 14.21 7.06
CA LEU A 176 -4.27 13.09 6.15
C LEU A 176 -5.33 12.09 6.66
N THR A 177 -5.25 11.68 7.91
CA THR A 177 -6.16 10.67 8.49
C THR A 177 -7.58 11.16 8.70
N ARG A 178 -7.79 12.51 8.84
CA ARG A 178 -9.14 13.10 8.88
C ARG A 178 -9.72 13.36 7.50
N SER A 179 -8.88 13.52 6.49
CA SER A 179 -9.33 13.79 5.13
C SER A 179 -9.63 12.52 4.35
N TYR A 180 -9.06 11.39 4.77
CA TYR A 180 -9.10 10.14 4.02
C TYR A 180 -9.28 8.94 4.95
N ASP A 181 -10.43 8.26 4.87
CA ASP A 181 -10.79 7.11 5.72
C ASP A 181 -9.93 5.86 5.46
N PHE A 182 -9.21 5.81 4.35
CA PHE A 182 -8.30 4.73 4.00
C PHE A 182 -6.89 4.88 4.56
N TYR A 183 -6.58 6.00 5.22
CA TYR A 183 -5.29 6.20 5.89
C TYR A 183 -5.41 6.06 7.41
N SER A 184 -4.36 5.53 8.01
CA SER A 184 -4.19 5.45 9.46
C SER A 184 -2.80 5.94 9.87
N GLU A 185 -2.65 6.32 11.13
CA GLU A 185 -1.32 6.47 11.71
C GLU A 185 -0.67 5.09 11.85
N TYR A 186 0.61 5.00 11.48
CA TYR A 186 1.42 3.80 11.65
C TYR A 186 2.70 4.13 12.43
N LEU A 187 3.04 3.26 13.38
CA LEU A 187 4.23 3.39 14.18
C LEU A 187 5.21 2.28 13.79
N ILE A 188 6.34 2.67 13.19
CA ILE A 188 7.44 1.74 12.90
C ILE A 188 8.27 1.63 14.19
N PRO A 189 8.37 0.44 14.81
CA PRO A 189 9.07 0.28 16.07
C PRO A 189 10.56 0.65 15.97
N ALA A 190 11.12 1.13 17.06
CA ALA A 190 12.57 1.26 17.19
C ALA A 190 13.26 -0.10 16.97
N GLY A 191 14.43 -0.09 16.33
CA GLY A 191 15.19 -1.32 16.05
C GLY A 191 14.65 -2.14 14.86
N THR A 192 13.67 -1.64 14.11
CA THR A 192 13.21 -2.28 12.85
C THR A 192 14.33 -2.37 11.82
N TYR A 193 15.13 -1.31 11.68
CA TYR A 193 16.30 -1.29 10.81
C TYR A 193 17.57 -1.06 11.61
N GLU A 194 18.71 -1.54 11.10
CA GLU A 194 19.99 -1.34 11.74
C GLU A 194 20.29 0.17 11.90
N GLY A 195 20.59 0.61 13.13
CA GLY A 195 20.83 2.01 13.46
C GLY A 195 19.58 2.85 13.74
N GLN A 196 18.38 2.33 13.54
CA GLN A 196 17.14 3.03 13.92
C GLN A 196 16.90 2.88 15.43
N GLU A 197 17.33 3.86 16.21
CA GLU A 197 17.21 3.81 17.69
C GLU A 197 15.85 4.28 18.21
N GLU A 198 15.12 5.07 17.40
CA GLU A 198 13.81 5.65 17.79
C GLU A 198 12.68 5.09 16.92
N GLU A 199 11.46 5.08 17.47
CA GLU A 199 10.25 4.79 16.71
C GLU A 199 9.98 5.87 15.66
N THR A 200 9.38 5.51 14.55
CA THR A 200 9.05 6.45 13.47
C THR A 200 7.54 6.48 13.26
N ARG A 201 6.93 7.65 13.46
CA ARG A 201 5.51 7.87 13.19
C ARG A 201 5.30 8.21 11.72
N THR A 202 4.43 7.48 11.06
CA THR A 202 4.18 7.66 9.63
C THR A 202 2.73 7.35 9.26
N LEU A 203 2.44 7.41 7.97
CA LEU A 203 1.15 7.07 7.39
C LEU A 203 1.10 5.58 7.04
N GLY A 204 -0.01 4.93 7.38
CA GLY A 204 -0.32 3.55 6.99
C GLY A 204 -1.46 3.50 5.98
N VAL A 205 -1.37 2.58 5.03
CA VAL A 205 -2.40 2.27 4.04
C VAL A 205 -2.58 0.76 3.91
N LYS A 206 -3.81 0.28 3.76
CA LYS A 206 -4.06 -1.16 3.61
C LYS A 206 -3.71 -1.65 2.21
N ALA A 207 -3.03 -2.79 2.13
CA ALA A 207 -2.89 -3.58 0.92
C ALA A 207 -4.12 -4.50 0.80
N VAL A 208 -4.90 -4.33 -0.27
CA VAL A 208 -6.20 -5.01 -0.47
C VAL A 208 -6.10 -6.02 -1.60
N LEU A 209 -6.47 -7.26 -1.34
CA LEU A 209 -6.68 -8.27 -2.37
C LEU A 209 -8.00 -7.99 -3.09
N LEU A 210 -7.95 -7.98 -4.41
CA LEU A 210 -9.05 -7.70 -5.32
C LEU A 210 -9.30 -8.88 -6.26
N ALA A 211 -10.55 -9.09 -6.64
CA ALA A 211 -10.94 -10.10 -7.62
C ALA A 211 -11.80 -9.49 -8.74
N SER A 212 -11.51 -9.87 -9.98
CA SER A 212 -12.28 -9.47 -11.16
C SER A 212 -13.71 -10.04 -11.12
N ASP A 213 -14.69 -9.25 -11.51
CA ASP A 213 -16.09 -9.68 -11.70
C ASP A 213 -16.25 -10.79 -12.76
N ARG A 214 -15.19 -11.11 -13.51
CA ARG A 214 -15.15 -12.25 -14.44
C ARG A 214 -15.01 -13.59 -13.73
N LEU A 215 -14.52 -13.60 -12.48
CA LEU A 215 -14.57 -14.77 -11.62
C LEU A 215 -15.97 -14.97 -11.07
N SER A 216 -16.43 -16.20 -11.02
CA SER A 216 -17.73 -16.51 -10.42
C SER A 216 -17.71 -16.28 -8.90
N SER A 217 -18.89 -16.00 -8.32
CA SER A 217 -19.03 -15.88 -6.85
C SER A 217 -18.54 -17.12 -6.11
N ALA A 218 -18.73 -18.31 -6.69
CA ALA A 218 -18.25 -19.55 -6.11
C ALA A 218 -16.72 -19.64 -6.06
N GLN A 219 -16.05 -19.22 -7.15
CA GLN A 219 -14.58 -19.20 -7.20
C GLN A 219 -14.00 -18.20 -6.19
N VAL A 220 -14.54 -16.99 -6.12
CA VAL A 220 -14.01 -15.97 -5.19
C VAL A 220 -14.34 -16.32 -3.74
N LYS A 221 -15.50 -16.93 -3.47
CA LYS A 221 -15.83 -17.46 -2.13
C LYS A 221 -14.81 -18.51 -1.69
N GLU A 222 -14.45 -19.43 -2.59
CA GLU A 222 -13.45 -20.46 -2.30
C GLU A 222 -12.05 -19.88 -2.14
N ILE A 223 -11.65 -18.88 -2.95
CA ILE A 223 -10.39 -18.14 -2.77
C ILE A 223 -10.34 -17.47 -1.38
N THR A 224 -11.43 -16.77 -1.00
CA THR A 224 -11.53 -16.11 0.30
C THR A 224 -11.43 -17.12 1.43
N LYS A 225 -12.20 -18.20 1.35
CA LYS A 225 -12.16 -19.30 2.33
C LYS A 225 -10.77 -19.91 2.45
N THR A 226 -10.11 -20.23 1.33
CA THR A 226 -8.76 -20.81 1.33
C THR A 226 -7.74 -19.86 1.98
N LEU A 227 -7.89 -18.55 1.77
CA LEU A 227 -7.03 -17.53 2.39
C LEU A 227 -7.13 -17.58 3.92
N PHE A 228 -8.35 -17.55 4.47
CA PHE A 228 -8.59 -17.52 5.92
C PHE A 228 -8.34 -18.88 6.59
N ASP A 229 -8.70 -19.99 5.97
CA ASP A 229 -8.42 -21.33 6.49
C ASP A 229 -6.92 -21.62 6.62
N ASN A 230 -6.10 -20.94 5.83
CA ASN A 230 -4.64 -21.12 5.80
C ASN A 230 -3.85 -19.88 6.28
N LYS A 231 -4.45 -19.05 7.13
CA LYS A 231 -3.84 -17.79 7.61
C LYS A 231 -2.44 -17.96 8.19
N GLU A 232 -2.19 -19.03 8.94
CA GLU A 232 -0.86 -19.32 9.49
C GLU A 232 0.18 -19.59 8.39
N LYS A 233 -0.19 -20.31 7.32
CA LYS A 233 0.70 -20.56 6.18
C LYS A 233 0.95 -19.29 5.39
N VAL A 234 -0.06 -18.45 5.26
CA VAL A 234 0.06 -17.14 4.59
C VAL A 234 0.99 -16.24 5.39
N GLN A 235 0.82 -16.17 6.71
CA GLN A 235 1.71 -15.43 7.61
C GLN A 235 3.16 -15.92 7.51
N TYR A 236 3.38 -17.23 7.56
CA TYR A 236 4.72 -17.80 7.45
C TYR A 236 5.40 -17.52 6.09
N ALA A 237 4.63 -17.40 5.03
CA ALA A 237 5.13 -17.18 3.67
C ALA A 237 5.49 -15.70 3.36
N LEU A 238 5.18 -14.78 4.27
CA LEU A 238 5.36 -13.35 4.07
C LEU A 238 6.22 -12.74 5.18
N PRO A 239 7.14 -11.84 4.84
CA PRO A 239 8.00 -11.17 5.82
C PRO A 239 7.28 -10.04 6.57
N VAL A 240 6.00 -9.82 6.30
CA VAL A 240 5.17 -8.77 6.92
C VAL A 240 4.15 -9.40 7.85
N ASP A 241 3.80 -8.70 8.93
CA ASP A 241 2.76 -9.16 9.84
C ASP A 241 1.38 -9.02 9.18
N ILE A 242 0.75 -10.18 8.93
CA ILE A 242 -0.59 -10.26 8.36
C ILE A 242 -1.58 -10.59 9.46
N SER A 243 -2.41 -9.64 9.79
CA SER A 243 -3.57 -9.87 10.67
C SER A 243 -4.76 -10.35 9.85
N LEU A 244 -4.73 -11.64 9.44
CA LEU A 244 -5.87 -12.27 8.77
C LEU A 244 -6.92 -12.69 9.80
N ASP A 245 -7.69 -11.71 10.22
CA ASP A 245 -8.95 -11.88 10.98
C ASP A 245 -10.08 -11.34 10.10
N GLU A 246 -11.23 -12.02 10.09
CA GLU A 246 -12.36 -11.72 9.20
C GLU A 246 -12.92 -10.31 9.44
N THR A 247 -12.78 -9.75 10.62
CA THR A 247 -13.19 -8.37 10.92
C THR A 247 -12.13 -7.38 10.49
N ALA A 248 -10.87 -7.61 10.82
CA ALA A 248 -9.74 -6.74 10.45
C ALA A 248 -9.56 -6.67 8.93
N ALA A 249 -9.90 -7.73 8.21
CA ALA A 249 -9.82 -7.79 6.75
C ALA A 249 -10.82 -6.88 6.01
N LEU A 250 -11.73 -6.23 6.72
CA LEU A 250 -12.67 -5.24 6.17
C LEU A 250 -12.18 -3.81 6.31
N GLU A 251 -11.18 -3.57 7.17
CA GLU A 251 -10.72 -2.22 7.52
C GLU A 251 -10.12 -1.48 6.32
N GLY A 252 -10.46 -0.20 6.18
CA GLY A 252 -9.91 0.70 5.16
C GLY A 252 -10.40 0.42 3.74
N ILE A 253 -11.31 -0.54 3.54
CA ILE A 253 -11.93 -0.84 2.24
C ILE A 253 -13.15 0.07 2.05
N THR A 254 -13.10 0.90 1.01
CA THR A 254 -14.14 1.90 0.69
C THR A 254 -14.86 1.61 -0.63
N VAL A 255 -14.61 0.46 -1.23
CA VAL A 255 -15.25 -0.02 -2.45
C VAL A 255 -16.06 -1.29 -2.18
N PRO A 256 -17.00 -1.66 -3.05
CA PRO A 256 -17.79 -2.88 -2.85
C PRO A 256 -16.95 -4.15 -2.78
N PHE A 257 -17.33 -5.07 -1.92
CA PHE A 257 -16.78 -6.42 -1.92
C PHE A 257 -17.26 -7.21 -3.14
N HIS A 258 -16.39 -8.09 -3.66
CA HIS A 258 -16.81 -9.07 -4.64
C HIS A 258 -17.89 -9.98 -4.04
N LYS A 259 -18.94 -10.30 -4.82
CA LYS A 259 -20.09 -11.10 -4.34
C LYS A 259 -19.70 -12.42 -3.68
N GLY A 260 -18.62 -13.05 -4.13
CA GLY A 260 -18.09 -14.27 -3.54
C GLY A 260 -17.45 -14.03 -2.17
N ALA A 261 -16.67 -12.97 -2.02
CA ALA A 261 -16.10 -12.58 -0.73
C ALA A 261 -17.21 -12.19 0.26
N ALA A 262 -18.18 -11.39 -0.19
CA ALA A 262 -19.34 -11.01 0.63
C ALA A 262 -20.08 -12.25 1.16
N ALA A 263 -20.32 -13.24 0.29
CA ALA A 263 -20.97 -14.50 0.71
C ALA A 263 -20.14 -15.34 1.69
N TYR A 264 -18.83 -15.23 1.68
CA TYR A 264 -17.97 -15.86 2.69
C TYR A 264 -18.12 -15.16 4.04
N TYR A 265 -18.03 -13.83 4.08
CA TYR A 265 -18.17 -13.05 5.32
C TYR A 265 -19.57 -13.23 5.96
N GLU A 266 -20.62 -13.29 5.13
CA GLU A 266 -21.98 -13.60 5.59
C GLU A 266 -22.06 -14.98 6.28
N ASP A 267 -21.44 -16.01 5.70
CA ASP A 267 -21.37 -17.35 6.30
C ASP A 267 -20.62 -17.35 7.65
N CYS A 268 -19.62 -16.46 7.79
CA CYS A 268 -18.88 -16.26 9.05
C CYS A 268 -19.64 -15.38 10.06
N GLY A 269 -20.80 -14.84 9.70
CA GLY A 269 -21.59 -13.94 10.55
C GLY A 269 -21.00 -12.53 10.69
N VAL A 270 -20.13 -12.13 9.76
CA VAL A 270 -19.51 -10.79 9.69
C VAL A 270 -20.36 -9.90 8.81
N ALA A 271 -20.87 -8.80 9.36
CA ALA A 271 -21.63 -7.81 8.60
C ALA A 271 -20.70 -6.93 7.76
N LEU A 272 -20.97 -6.84 6.47
CA LEU A 272 -20.33 -5.85 5.61
C LEU A 272 -21.11 -4.53 5.71
N GLU A 273 -20.41 -3.44 6.03
CA GLU A 273 -21.02 -2.12 5.86
C GLU A 273 -21.18 -1.84 4.36
N ASP A 274 -22.38 -1.43 3.94
CA ASP A 274 -22.60 -0.98 2.56
C ASP A 274 -21.73 0.24 2.28
N GLY A 275 -20.63 0.06 1.56
CA GLY A 275 -19.66 1.12 1.21
C GLY A 275 -20.22 2.25 0.35
N THR A 276 -21.55 2.29 0.12
CA THR A 276 -22.24 3.23 -0.77
C THR A 276 -22.81 4.48 -0.05
N GLU A 277 -22.80 4.56 1.30
CA GLU A 277 -23.51 5.65 2.01
C GLU A 277 -22.63 6.78 2.60
N LYS A 278 -21.30 6.79 2.44
CA LYS A 278 -20.45 7.88 2.99
C LYS A 278 -19.93 8.90 1.99
N GLY A 279 -20.49 8.96 0.80
CA GLY A 279 -20.11 9.92 -0.26
C GLY A 279 -20.99 11.18 -0.35
N SER A 280 -21.36 11.83 0.77
CA SER A 280 -21.98 13.17 0.71
C SER A 280 -22.01 13.85 2.08
N LYS A 281 -20.88 14.49 2.44
CA LYS A 281 -20.94 15.66 3.34
C LYS A 281 -19.89 16.68 2.95
#